data_8ed9774610f99e0c4c61166da3422d47
#
_entry.id   8ed9774610f99e0c4c61166da3422d47
#
_cell.length_a   1.000
_cell.length_b   1.000
_cell.length_c   1.000
_cell.angle_alpha   90.00
_cell.angle_beta   90.00
_cell.angle_gamma   90.00
#
_symmetry.space_group_name_H-M   'P 1'
#
loop_
_entity.id
_entity.type
_entity.pdbx_description
1 polymer ?
#
loop_
_entity_poly.entity_id
_entity_poly.type
_entity_poly.pdbx_seq_one_letter_code
_entity_poly.pdbx_strand_id
1 'polypeptide(L)'
;MKHLLYIFLVLATLLTGLYLLPKHTPLFEYYRLRPVFEVATIVFLIGVLCLYGREKRQVKMIFSRLSQKNFFLDLAIQCGGIYIWEFKDEEFFFEYPVGDQSSRIELEEMWRLIHPDDLTAFKLLWQSLWKADKEVFQCRARFTGSDYEWWEFRFSAMPAVDNAEGGKDVSGILININDMKKREKELILMRGYEQKFLANMSHEIRTPLNS
;
A
#
# COMPACT_ATOMS: atom_id res chain seq x y z
N MET A 1 -12.23 24.73 -1.00
CA MET A 1 -13.44 24.41 -1.77
C MET A 1 -14.71 24.99 -1.15
N LYS A 2 -15.11 24.61 0.06
CA LYS A 2 -16.34 25.10 0.72
C LYS A 2 -16.42 26.64 0.80
N HIS A 3 -15.33 27.33 1.12
CA HIS A 3 -15.29 28.79 1.20
C HIS A 3 -15.45 29.49 -0.17
N LEU A 4 -14.92 28.92 -1.23
CA LEU A 4 -15.06 29.46 -2.59
C LEU A 4 -16.49 29.31 -3.08
N LEU A 5 -17.14 28.18 -2.82
CA LEU A 5 -18.54 27.93 -3.13
C LEU A 5 -19.46 28.87 -2.35
N TYR A 6 -19.13 29.15 -1.10
CA TYR A 6 -19.89 30.06 -0.24
C TYR A 6 -19.78 31.52 -0.72
N ILE A 7 -18.57 31.98 -1.03
CA ILE A 7 -18.35 33.33 -1.61
C ILE A 7 -19.11 33.45 -2.91
N PHE A 8 -19.16 32.38 -3.69
CA PHE A 8 -19.87 32.30 -4.94
C PHE A 8 -21.38 32.40 -4.77
N LEU A 9 -21.93 31.67 -3.82
CA LEU A 9 -23.38 31.70 -3.50
C LEU A 9 -23.81 33.10 -3.04
N VAL A 10 -22.97 33.74 -2.20
CA VAL A 10 -23.21 35.11 -1.69
C VAL A 10 -23.17 36.13 -2.84
N LEU A 11 -22.22 36.01 -3.77
CA LEU A 11 -22.13 36.90 -4.94
C LEU A 11 -23.33 36.72 -5.90
N ALA A 12 -23.73 35.46 -6.13
CA ALA A 12 -24.90 35.14 -6.96
C ALA A 12 -26.20 35.66 -6.34
N THR A 13 -26.39 35.56 -5.01
CA THR A 13 -27.55 36.09 -4.31
C THR A 13 -27.57 37.64 -4.31
N LEU A 14 -26.40 38.28 -4.17
CA LEU A 14 -26.27 39.74 -4.30
C LEU A 14 -26.61 40.22 -5.71
N LEU A 15 -26.12 39.53 -6.74
CA LEU A 15 -26.42 39.86 -8.16
C LEU A 15 -27.90 39.65 -8.51
N THR A 16 -28.52 38.55 -8.02
CA THR A 16 -29.98 38.33 -8.22
C THR A 16 -30.82 39.31 -7.41
N GLY A 17 -30.40 39.71 -6.20
CA GLY A 17 -31.04 40.74 -5.40
C GLY A 17 -31.03 42.11 -6.09
N LEU A 18 -29.91 42.48 -6.72
CA LEU A 18 -29.81 43.72 -7.50
C LEU A 18 -30.68 43.69 -8.75
N TYR A 19 -30.90 42.52 -9.36
CA TYR A 19 -31.77 42.34 -10.54
C TYR A 19 -33.25 42.48 -10.21
N LEU A 20 -33.65 42.15 -8.96
CA LEU A 20 -35.03 42.17 -8.49
C LEU A 20 -35.47 43.54 -7.88
N LEU A 21 -34.56 44.52 -7.83
CA LEU A 21 -34.92 45.87 -7.33
C LEU A 21 -36.08 46.51 -8.14
N PRO A 22 -37.10 47.07 -7.44
CA PRO A 22 -38.28 47.61 -8.10
C PRO A 22 -37.93 48.78 -9.03
N LYS A 23 -38.64 48.87 -10.14
CA LYS A 23 -38.45 49.85 -11.22
C LYS A 23 -38.62 51.35 -10.80
N HIS A 24 -38.98 51.62 -9.54
CA HIS A 24 -39.24 52.93 -9.02
C HIS A 24 -38.16 53.59 -8.16
N THR A 25 -37.01 52.96 -8.06
CA THR A 25 -35.85 53.59 -7.40
C THR A 25 -35.18 54.57 -8.37
N PRO A 26 -34.62 55.72 -7.91
CA PRO A 26 -34.04 56.79 -8.75
C PRO A 26 -32.72 56.35 -9.46
N LEU A 27 -32.46 55.06 -9.57
CA LEU A 27 -31.40 54.44 -10.35
C LEU A 27 -31.75 54.38 -11.84
N PHE A 28 -32.06 55.54 -12.44
CA PHE A 28 -32.28 55.67 -13.90
C PHE A 28 -31.05 55.22 -14.72
N GLU A 29 -29.87 55.18 -14.11
CA GLU A 29 -28.66 54.57 -14.65
C GLU A 29 -28.67 53.03 -14.69
N TYR A 30 -29.56 52.37 -13.96
CA TYR A 30 -29.68 50.91 -13.90
C TYR A 30 -29.93 50.28 -15.28
N TYR A 31 -30.76 50.90 -16.10
CA TYR A 31 -31.04 50.40 -17.45
C TYR A 31 -29.83 50.50 -18.38
N ARG A 32 -28.90 51.42 -18.14
CA ARG A 32 -27.66 51.55 -18.90
C ARG A 32 -26.61 50.52 -18.47
N LEU A 33 -26.63 50.09 -17.21
CA LEU A 33 -25.68 49.15 -16.64
C LEU A 33 -26.14 47.67 -16.72
N ARG A 34 -27.46 47.46 -16.96
CA ARG A 34 -28.05 46.12 -17.06
C ARG A 34 -27.29 45.17 -18.02
N PRO A 35 -26.98 45.53 -19.26
CA PRO A 35 -26.27 44.65 -20.17
C PRO A 35 -24.83 44.31 -19.70
N VAL A 36 -24.19 45.23 -18.98
CA VAL A 36 -22.88 45.01 -18.40
C VAL A 36 -22.94 43.94 -17.30
N PHE A 37 -23.96 43.97 -16.45
CA PHE A 37 -24.18 42.95 -15.40
C PHE A 37 -24.52 41.59 -16.00
N GLU A 38 -25.35 41.54 -17.05
CA GLU A 38 -25.68 40.28 -17.72
C GLU A 38 -24.43 39.62 -18.33
N VAL A 39 -23.59 40.39 -19.01
CA VAL A 39 -22.33 39.91 -19.56
C VAL A 39 -21.39 39.46 -18.44
N ALA A 40 -21.27 40.24 -17.37
CA ALA A 40 -20.40 39.87 -16.24
C ALA A 40 -20.86 38.57 -15.57
N THR A 41 -22.18 38.35 -15.41
CA THR A 41 -22.69 37.08 -14.85
C THR A 41 -22.42 35.88 -15.76
N ILE A 42 -22.56 36.05 -17.07
CA ILE A 42 -22.29 35.00 -18.05
C ILE A 42 -20.79 34.64 -18.01
N VAL A 43 -19.89 35.63 -18.05
CA VAL A 43 -18.43 35.40 -18.00
C VAL A 43 -18.03 34.70 -16.69
N PHE A 44 -18.65 35.13 -15.59
CA PHE A 44 -18.44 34.52 -14.29
C PHE A 44 -18.89 33.05 -14.26
N LEU A 45 -20.08 32.72 -14.76
CA LEU A 45 -20.58 31.36 -14.87
C LEU A 45 -19.67 30.46 -15.73
N ILE A 46 -19.20 31.00 -16.87
CA ILE A 46 -18.24 30.30 -17.73
C ILE A 46 -16.95 30.02 -16.97
N GLY A 47 -16.44 31.02 -16.24
CA GLY A 47 -15.22 30.84 -15.41
C GLY A 47 -15.36 29.71 -14.39
N VAL A 48 -16.53 29.66 -13.74
CA VAL A 48 -16.82 28.59 -12.77
C VAL A 48 -16.93 27.23 -13.42
N LEU A 49 -17.62 27.12 -14.52
CA LEU A 49 -17.73 25.87 -15.27
C LEU A 49 -16.34 25.39 -15.74
N CYS A 50 -15.48 26.32 -16.16
CA CYS A 50 -14.09 26.00 -16.52
C CYS A 50 -13.28 25.51 -15.32
N LEU A 51 -13.39 26.16 -14.16
CA LEU A 51 -12.70 25.75 -12.94
C LEU A 51 -13.20 24.38 -12.45
N TYR A 52 -14.51 24.17 -12.42
CA TYR A 52 -15.11 22.89 -12.07
C TYR A 52 -14.70 21.78 -13.03
N GLY A 53 -14.70 22.05 -14.33
CA GLY A 53 -14.23 21.09 -15.34
C GLY A 53 -12.76 20.75 -15.19
N ARG A 54 -11.93 21.73 -14.80
CA ARG A 54 -10.48 21.50 -14.54
C ARG A 54 -10.27 20.65 -13.30
N GLU A 55 -10.99 20.91 -12.21
CA GLU A 55 -10.92 20.15 -10.97
C GLU A 55 -11.39 18.69 -11.20
N LYS A 56 -12.51 18.50 -11.88
CA LYS A 56 -13.01 17.17 -12.23
C LYS A 56 -12.01 16.37 -13.07
N ARG A 57 -11.31 17.02 -14.00
CA ARG A 57 -10.25 16.37 -14.80
C ARG A 57 -9.05 15.98 -13.93
N GLN A 58 -8.63 16.83 -12.99
CA GLN A 58 -7.54 16.50 -12.06
C GLN A 58 -7.88 15.31 -11.18
N VAL A 59 -9.08 15.29 -10.58
CA VAL A 59 -9.54 14.15 -9.77
C VAL A 59 -9.58 12.88 -10.60
N LYS A 60 -10.10 12.93 -11.83
CA LYS A 60 -10.13 11.78 -12.74
C LYS A 60 -8.72 11.29 -13.08
N MET A 61 -7.76 12.19 -13.32
CA MET A 61 -6.36 11.81 -13.59
C MET A 61 -5.70 11.16 -12.38
N ILE A 62 -5.92 11.70 -11.16
CA ILE A 62 -5.39 11.13 -9.92
C ILE A 62 -5.97 9.73 -9.70
N PHE A 63 -7.29 9.58 -9.85
CA PHE A 63 -7.96 8.30 -9.71
C PHE A 63 -7.45 7.27 -10.73
N SER A 64 -7.30 7.66 -12.00
CA SER A 64 -6.75 6.79 -13.04
C SER A 64 -5.31 6.34 -12.73
N ARG A 65 -4.46 7.26 -12.25
CA ARG A 65 -3.08 6.92 -11.84
C ARG A 65 -3.04 6.00 -10.63
N LEU A 66 -3.91 6.22 -9.66
CA LEU A 66 -4.02 5.37 -8.48
C LEU A 66 -4.49 3.96 -8.87
N SER A 67 -5.54 3.86 -9.68
CA SER A 67 -6.03 2.59 -10.20
C SER A 67 -4.97 1.82 -11.00
N GLN A 68 -4.20 2.53 -11.83
CA GLN A 68 -3.10 1.91 -12.58
C GLN A 68 -1.98 1.39 -11.65
N LYS A 69 -1.61 2.16 -10.62
CA LYS A 69 -0.62 1.71 -9.63
C LYS A 69 -1.11 0.50 -8.85
N ASN A 70 -2.38 0.50 -8.42
CA ASN A 70 -2.96 -0.64 -7.73
C ASN A 70 -2.97 -1.89 -8.62
N PHE A 71 -3.34 -1.76 -9.90
CA PHE A 71 -3.27 -2.86 -10.86
C PHE A 71 -1.87 -3.45 -11.00
N PHE A 72 -0.82 -2.61 -11.07
CA PHE A 72 0.56 -3.11 -11.14
C PHE A 72 1.00 -3.78 -9.83
N LEU A 73 0.56 -3.26 -8.68
CA LEU A 73 0.82 -3.89 -7.38
C LEU A 73 0.14 -5.26 -7.30
N ASP A 74 -1.14 -5.34 -7.67
CA ASP A 74 -1.89 -6.59 -7.69
C ASP A 74 -1.23 -7.62 -8.62
N LEU A 75 -0.80 -7.20 -9.80
CA LEU A 75 -0.10 -8.07 -10.74
C LEU A 75 1.24 -8.56 -10.16
N ALA A 76 2.02 -7.69 -9.53
CA ALA A 76 3.29 -8.06 -8.90
C ALA A 76 3.09 -9.04 -7.75
N ILE A 77 2.05 -8.86 -6.94
CA ILE A 77 1.65 -9.74 -5.84
C ILE A 77 1.26 -11.11 -6.40
N GLN A 78 0.39 -11.15 -7.42
CA GLN A 78 -0.06 -12.39 -8.04
C GLN A 78 1.10 -13.18 -8.69
N CYS A 79 1.95 -12.48 -9.45
CA CYS A 79 3.09 -13.12 -10.11
C CYS A 79 4.22 -13.52 -9.14
N GLY A 80 4.35 -12.79 -8.03
CA GLY A 80 5.41 -13.00 -7.05
C GLY A 80 5.09 -14.04 -5.97
N GLY A 81 3.87 -14.57 -5.91
CA GLY A 81 3.43 -15.42 -4.80
C GLY A 81 3.56 -14.70 -3.45
N ILE A 82 3.24 -13.42 -3.45
CA ILE A 82 3.30 -12.56 -2.29
C ILE A 82 1.90 -12.46 -1.70
N TYR A 83 1.80 -12.64 -0.39
CA TYR A 83 0.56 -12.46 0.37
C TYR A 83 0.68 -11.20 1.21
N ILE A 84 -0.34 -10.37 1.21
CA ILE A 84 -0.43 -9.21 2.09
C ILE A 84 -1.15 -9.64 3.36
N TRP A 85 -0.72 -9.12 4.49
CA TRP A 85 -1.38 -9.34 5.75
C TRP A 85 -1.36 -8.09 6.63
N GLU A 86 -2.36 -8.00 7.47
CA GLU A 86 -2.51 -6.96 8.49
C GLU A 86 -2.78 -7.62 9.83
N PHE A 87 -2.29 -6.99 10.90
CA PHE A 87 -2.59 -7.39 12.27
C PHE A 87 -3.27 -6.23 12.97
N LYS A 88 -4.49 -6.47 13.38
CA LYS A 88 -5.36 -5.51 14.05
C LYS A 88 -6.27 -6.26 15.02
N ASP A 89 -6.56 -5.67 16.18
CA ASP A 89 -7.47 -6.23 17.19
C ASP A 89 -7.12 -7.68 17.61
N GLU A 90 -5.81 -7.99 17.71
CA GLU A 90 -5.26 -9.32 18.05
C GLU A 90 -5.48 -10.42 17.00
N GLU A 91 -5.92 -10.05 15.79
CA GLU A 91 -6.12 -10.96 14.68
C GLU A 91 -5.23 -10.61 13.48
N PHE A 92 -4.77 -11.66 12.77
CA PHE A 92 -4.15 -11.54 11.46
C PHE A 92 -5.18 -11.64 10.36
N PHE A 93 -5.15 -10.69 9.45
CA PHE A 93 -5.96 -10.67 8.24
C PHE A 93 -5.05 -10.92 7.05
N PHE A 94 -5.27 -12.00 6.32
CA PHE A 94 -4.50 -12.32 5.12
C PHE A 94 -5.34 -12.01 3.89
N GLU A 95 -4.80 -11.20 2.98
CA GLU A 95 -5.38 -10.98 1.66
C GLU A 95 -4.71 -11.92 0.65
N TYR A 96 -5.50 -12.78 0.04
CA TYR A 96 -5.02 -13.66 -1.03
C TYR A 96 -5.05 -12.94 -2.37
N PRO A 97 -4.02 -13.12 -3.23
CA PRO A 97 -3.96 -12.46 -4.53
C PRO A 97 -5.04 -12.90 -5.53
N VAL A 98 -5.75 -13.98 -5.25
CA VAL A 98 -6.82 -14.50 -6.12
C VAL A 98 -7.98 -14.98 -5.24
N GLY A 99 -9.09 -14.23 -5.31
CA GLY A 99 -10.36 -14.62 -4.70
C GLY A 99 -10.74 -13.82 -3.47
N ASP A 100 -12.02 -13.77 -3.23
CA ASP A 100 -12.72 -13.02 -2.17
C ASP A 100 -12.56 -13.66 -0.77
N GLN A 101 -11.50 -14.45 -0.54
CA GLN A 101 -11.28 -15.18 0.70
C GLN A 101 -10.18 -14.49 1.52
N SER A 102 -10.59 -13.58 2.39
CA SER A 102 -9.75 -13.16 3.51
C SER A 102 -9.80 -14.24 4.59
N SER A 103 -8.66 -14.77 5.02
CA SER A 103 -8.62 -15.62 6.22
C SER A 103 -8.22 -14.80 7.43
N ARG A 104 -8.86 -15.08 8.54
CA ARG A 104 -8.54 -14.49 9.84
C ARG A 104 -7.93 -15.56 10.71
N ILE A 105 -6.85 -15.21 11.39
CA ILE A 105 -6.13 -16.11 12.29
C ILE A 105 -5.80 -15.35 13.56
N GLU A 106 -6.20 -15.90 14.71
CA GLU A 106 -5.82 -15.33 16.00
C GLU A 106 -4.33 -15.42 16.26
N LEU A 107 -3.79 -14.50 17.05
CA LEU A 107 -2.37 -14.44 17.38
C LEU A 107 -1.84 -15.76 17.96
N GLU A 108 -2.61 -16.41 18.83
CA GLU A 108 -2.19 -17.70 19.42
C GLU A 108 -2.16 -18.83 18.40
N GLU A 109 -3.10 -18.84 17.48
CA GLU A 109 -3.14 -19.82 16.39
C GLU A 109 -1.96 -19.61 15.45
N MET A 110 -1.62 -18.35 15.13
CA MET A 110 -0.44 -18.01 14.34
C MET A 110 0.84 -18.59 14.95
N TRP A 111 1.00 -18.52 16.28
CA TRP A 111 2.15 -19.13 16.97
C TRP A 111 2.22 -20.64 16.81
N ARG A 112 1.10 -21.33 16.71
CA ARG A 112 1.03 -22.79 16.51
C ARG A 112 1.42 -23.19 15.08
N LEU A 113 1.23 -22.29 14.13
CA LEU A 113 1.62 -22.55 12.73
C LEU A 113 3.12 -22.43 12.49
N ILE A 114 3.87 -21.74 13.34
CA ILE A 114 5.31 -21.57 13.21
C ILE A 114 6.05 -22.78 13.80
N HIS A 115 7.09 -23.23 13.10
CA HIS A 115 7.94 -24.33 13.57
C HIS A 115 8.55 -24.01 14.96
N PRO A 116 8.60 -24.97 15.91
CA PRO A 116 9.09 -24.73 17.28
C PRO A 116 10.48 -24.09 17.35
N ASP A 117 11.42 -24.48 16.48
CA ASP A 117 12.77 -23.92 16.46
C ASP A 117 12.80 -22.43 16.07
N ASP A 118 11.85 -22.01 15.23
CA ASP A 118 11.79 -20.64 14.70
C ASP A 118 10.93 -19.73 15.57
N LEU A 119 10.03 -20.30 16.39
CA LEU A 119 9.03 -19.61 17.17
C LEU A 119 9.64 -18.62 18.17
N THR A 120 10.71 -19.01 18.85
CA THR A 120 11.35 -18.15 19.87
C THR A 120 11.92 -16.88 19.23
N ALA A 121 12.63 -17.03 18.11
CA ALA A 121 13.19 -15.91 17.37
C ALA A 121 12.10 -14.99 16.82
N PHE A 122 11.03 -15.58 16.31
CA PHE A 122 9.90 -14.81 15.79
C PHE A 122 9.18 -14.00 16.88
N LYS A 123 8.94 -14.61 18.05
CA LYS A 123 8.32 -13.91 19.20
C LYS A 123 9.16 -12.76 19.71
N LEU A 124 10.48 -12.90 19.78
CA LEU A 124 11.38 -11.83 20.18
C LEU A 124 11.33 -10.66 19.18
N LEU A 125 11.31 -10.96 17.89
CA LEU A 125 11.18 -9.96 16.84
C LEU A 125 9.82 -9.24 16.93
N TRP A 126 8.74 -10.00 17.13
CA TRP A 126 7.39 -9.46 17.31
C TRP A 126 7.30 -8.49 18.51
N GLN A 127 7.92 -8.85 19.63
CA GLN A 127 7.97 -7.96 20.81
C GLN A 127 8.78 -6.70 20.55
N SER A 128 9.84 -6.77 19.76
CA SER A 128 10.68 -5.60 19.43
C SER A 128 9.96 -4.61 18.51
N LEU A 129 9.03 -5.08 17.69
CA LEU A 129 8.23 -4.27 16.77
C LEU A 129 7.48 -3.13 17.48
N TRP A 130 6.92 -3.41 18.65
CA TRP A 130 6.12 -2.43 19.40
C TRP A 130 6.97 -1.29 19.99
N LYS A 131 8.28 -1.49 20.10
CA LYS A 131 9.24 -0.50 20.63
C LYS A 131 9.85 0.36 19.53
N ALA A 132 9.85 -0.13 18.30
CA ALA A 132 10.46 0.57 17.16
C ALA A 132 9.48 1.53 16.49
N ASP A 133 10.01 2.64 15.96
CA ASP A 133 9.26 3.55 15.12
C ASP A 133 9.65 3.33 13.66
N LYS A 134 8.68 2.88 12.84
CA LYS A 134 8.78 2.76 11.37
C LYS A 134 9.94 1.90 10.83
N GLU A 135 10.48 0.99 11.62
CA GLU A 135 11.45 0.03 11.11
C GLU A 135 10.74 -1.11 10.37
N VAL A 136 11.35 -1.57 9.29
CA VAL A 136 10.91 -2.78 8.59
C VAL A 136 11.64 -3.97 9.18
N PHE A 137 10.89 -4.89 9.73
CA PHE A 137 11.40 -6.15 10.26
C PHE A 137 11.33 -7.23 9.20
N GLN A 138 12.31 -8.11 9.21
CA GLN A 138 12.37 -9.26 8.30
C GLN A 138 12.76 -10.51 9.08
N CYS A 139 12.02 -11.58 8.87
CA CYS A 139 12.37 -12.88 9.40
C CYS A 139 11.97 -13.98 8.43
N ARG A 140 12.60 -15.14 8.59
CA ARG A 140 12.28 -16.37 7.86
C ARG A 140 11.86 -17.41 8.86
N ALA A 141 10.73 -18.03 8.62
CA ALA A 141 10.21 -19.06 9.48
C ALA A 141 9.59 -20.19 8.64
N ARG A 142 9.57 -21.37 9.23
CA ARG A 142 8.90 -22.54 8.67
C ARG A 142 7.47 -22.58 9.22
N PHE A 143 6.51 -22.78 8.33
CA PHE A 143 5.11 -22.99 8.70
C PHE A 143 4.76 -24.45 8.68
N THR A 144 3.93 -24.86 9.64
CA THR A 144 3.37 -26.22 9.73
C THR A 144 2.34 -26.41 8.64
N GLY A 145 2.68 -27.20 7.62
CA GLY A 145 1.80 -27.77 6.62
C GLY A 145 2.04 -29.28 6.54
N SER A 146 1.64 -29.94 5.45
CA SER A 146 1.99 -31.35 5.20
C SER A 146 3.50 -31.57 5.13
N ASP A 147 4.24 -30.56 4.63
CA ASP A 147 5.69 -30.42 4.68
C ASP A 147 5.99 -28.99 5.09
N TYR A 148 6.91 -28.79 6.05
CA TYR A 148 7.26 -27.46 6.51
C TYR A 148 7.72 -26.57 5.35
N GLU A 149 6.96 -25.52 5.09
CA GLU A 149 7.26 -24.56 4.06
C GLU A 149 8.00 -23.35 4.62
N TRP A 150 9.02 -22.89 3.88
CA TRP A 150 9.75 -21.71 4.22
C TRP A 150 9.06 -20.45 3.72
N TRP A 151 8.84 -19.52 4.66
CA TRP A 151 8.24 -18.23 4.40
C TRP A 151 9.12 -17.10 4.90
N GLU A 152 9.17 -16.02 4.15
CA GLU A 152 9.81 -14.78 4.56
C GLU A 152 8.75 -13.75 4.90
N PHE A 153 8.79 -13.26 6.13
CA PHE A 153 7.94 -12.19 6.64
C PHE A 153 8.70 -10.88 6.55
N ARG A 154 8.07 -9.86 6.00
CA ARG A 154 8.51 -8.47 6.10
C ARG A 154 7.35 -7.66 6.59
N PHE A 155 7.53 -6.92 7.67
CA PHE A 155 6.46 -6.20 8.33
C PHE A 155 6.95 -4.95 9.04
N SER A 156 6.02 -4.02 9.28
CA SER A 156 6.28 -2.76 9.98
C SER A 156 5.06 -2.37 10.80
N ALA A 157 5.28 -1.76 11.96
CA ALA A 157 4.22 -1.12 12.72
C ALA A 157 4.00 0.30 12.21
N MET A 158 2.74 0.67 12.02
CA MET A 158 2.30 2.02 11.66
C MET A 158 1.34 2.55 12.73
N PRO A 159 1.30 3.88 12.94
CA PRO A 159 0.26 4.46 13.79
C PRO A 159 -1.12 4.07 13.25
N ALA A 160 -1.99 3.57 14.12
CA ALA A 160 -3.35 3.23 13.74
C ALA A 160 -4.11 4.50 13.31
N VAL A 161 -4.79 4.41 12.17
CA VAL A 161 -5.49 5.56 11.57
C VAL A 161 -6.75 5.91 12.37
N ASP A 162 -7.39 4.92 12.98
CA ASP A 162 -8.70 5.05 13.63
C ASP A 162 -8.64 5.15 15.16
N ASN A 163 -7.47 4.99 15.78
CA ASN A 163 -7.34 5.01 17.24
C ASN A 163 -6.76 6.32 17.76
N ALA A 164 -7.62 7.12 18.41
CA ALA A 164 -7.23 8.35 19.12
C ALA A 164 -6.27 8.11 20.30
N GLU A 165 -6.07 6.87 20.73
CA GLU A 165 -5.27 6.48 21.90
C GLU A 165 -3.84 6.03 21.56
N GLY A 166 -3.39 6.22 20.30
CA GLY A 166 -2.00 5.93 19.92
C GLY A 166 -1.70 4.43 19.69
N GLY A 167 -2.70 3.64 19.33
CA GLY A 167 -2.51 2.26 18.89
C GLY A 167 -1.62 2.15 17.65
N LYS A 168 -1.00 1.01 17.45
CA LYS A 168 -0.22 0.69 16.25
C LYS A 168 -0.88 -0.48 15.53
N ASP A 169 -1.10 -0.34 14.24
CA ASP A 169 -1.46 -1.43 13.35
C ASP A 169 -0.17 -2.00 12.74
N VAL A 170 -0.12 -3.30 12.51
CA VAL A 170 1.00 -3.94 11.85
C VAL A 170 0.55 -4.41 10.49
N SER A 171 1.32 -4.08 9.47
CA SER A 171 1.08 -4.61 8.13
C SER A 171 2.36 -5.15 7.53
N GLY A 172 2.22 -6.12 6.65
CA GLY A 172 3.36 -6.76 6.07
C GLY A 172 3.04 -7.60 4.84
N ILE A 173 4.10 -8.21 4.35
CA ILE A 173 4.03 -9.18 3.25
C ILE A 173 4.62 -10.50 3.70
N LEU A 174 4.11 -11.57 3.11
CA LEU A 174 4.54 -12.94 3.31
C LEU A 174 4.91 -13.51 1.95
N ILE A 175 6.11 -14.05 1.83
CA ILE A 175 6.66 -14.55 0.56
C ILE A 175 7.03 -16.01 0.74
N ASN A 176 6.51 -16.89 -0.12
CA ASN A 176 6.96 -18.28 -0.16
C ASN A 176 8.37 -18.36 -0.76
N ILE A 177 9.32 -18.87 0.01
CA ILE A 177 10.72 -18.99 -0.39
C ILE A 177 11.22 -20.44 -0.53
N ASN A 178 10.32 -21.41 -0.65
CA ASN A 178 10.67 -22.82 -0.79
C ASN A 178 11.57 -23.10 -1.98
N ASP A 179 11.22 -22.57 -3.15
CA ASP A 179 12.02 -22.75 -4.36
C ASP A 179 13.42 -22.13 -4.22
N MET A 180 13.50 -20.99 -3.56
CA MET A 180 14.77 -20.33 -3.28
C MET A 180 15.62 -21.20 -2.34
N LYS A 181 15.02 -21.74 -1.28
CA LYS A 181 15.70 -22.63 -0.32
C LYS A 181 16.13 -23.94 -0.95
N LYS A 182 15.33 -24.51 -1.85
CA LYS A 182 15.68 -25.70 -2.62
C LYS A 182 16.91 -25.44 -3.50
N ARG A 183 16.94 -24.37 -4.25
CA ARG A 183 18.07 -23.96 -5.09
C ARG A 183 19.33 -23.68 -4.26
N GLU A 184 19.19 -23.01 -3.13
CA GLU A 184 20.30 -22.77 -2.18
C GLU A 184 20.93 -24.09 -1.72
N LYS A 185 20.11 -25.07 -1.35
CA LYS A 185 20.57 -26.40 -0.95
C LYS A 185 21.27 -27.14 -2.09
N GLU A 186 20.74 -27.10 -3.29
CA GLU A 186 21.35 -27.69 -4.48
C GLU A 186 22.73 -27.07 -4.78
N LEU A 187 22.84 -25.75 -4.71
CA LEU A 187 24.13 -25.07 -4.90
C LEU A 187 25.16 -25.44 -3.83
N ILE A 188 24.77 -25.60 -2.56
CA ILE A 188 25.65 -26.03 -1.48
C ILE A 188 26.16 -27.45 -1.75
N LEU A 189 25.27 -28.36 -2.17
CA LEU A 189 25.64 -29.72 -2.52
C LEU A 189 26.60 -29.77 -3.72
N MET A 190 26.35 -29.01 -4.77
CA MET A 190 27.22 -28.92 -5.94
C MET A 190 28.62 -28.43 -5.56
N ARG A 191 28.74 -27.38 -4.76
CA ARG A 191 30.01 -26.87 -4.25
C ARG A 191 30.76 -27.93 -3.43
N GLY A 192 30.04 -28.70 -2.60
CA GLY A 192 30.63 -29.80 -1.85
C GLY A 192 31.19 -30.89 -2.74
N TYR A 193 30.52 -31.26 -3.82
CA TYR A 193 31.01 -32.19 -4.82
C TYR A 193 32.24 -31.67 -5.55
N GLU A 194 32.22 -30.41 -5.99
CA GLU A 194 33.35 -29.77 -6.67
C GLU A 194 34.60 -29.75 -5.78
N GLN A 195 34.46 -29.39 -4.50
CA GLN A 195 35.57 -29.39 -3.56
C GLN A 195 36.17 -30.81 -3.36
N LYS A 196 35.32 -31.85 -3.20
CA LYS A 196 35.75 -33.22 -3.09
C LYS A 196 36.47 -33.71 -4.36
N PHE A 197 35.94 -33.35 -5.53
CA PHE A 197 36.54 -33.67 -6.81
C PHE A 197 37.93 -33.07 -6.93
N LEU A 198 38.10 -31.77 -6.65
CA LEU A 198 39.39 -31.08 -6.69
C LEU A 198 40.39 -31.65 -5.69
N ALA A 199 39.95 -32.01 -4.49
CA ALA A 199 40.79 -32.64 -3.49
C ALA A 199 41.30 -34.01 -3.97
N ASN A 200 40.44 -34.86 -4.52
CA ASN A 200 40.80 -36.17 -5.05
C ASN A 200 41.75 -36.05 -6.24
N MET A 201 41.47 -35.16 -7.21
CA MET A 201 42.34 -34.88 -8.36
C MET A 201 43.72 -34.42 -7.89
N SER A 202 43.79 -33.55 -6.89
CA SER A 202 45.08 -33.09 -6.33
C SER A 202 45.88 -34.23 -5.72
N HIS A 203 45.22 -35.19 -5.06
CA HIS A 203 45.87 -36.39 -4.54
C HIS A 203 46.34 -37.33 -5.63
N GLU A 204 45.52 -37.59 -6.65
CA GLU A 204 45.86 -38.46 -7.77
C GLU A 204 46.99 -37.90 -8.64
N ILE A 205 47.07 -36.57 -8.78
CA ILE A 205 48.17 -35.92 -9.52
C ILE A 205 49.48 -35.92 -8.69
N ARG A 206 49.40 -35.76 -7.36
CA ARG A 206 50.59 -35.72 -6.50
C ARG A 206 51.29 -37.07 -6.39
N THR A 207 50.55 -38.17 -6.42
CA THR A 207 51.08 -39.53 -6.26
C THR A 207 52.12 -39.91 -7.35
N PRO A 208 51.84 -39.73 -8.66
CA PRO A 208 52.83 -40.01 -9.72
C PRO A 208 53.96 -38.97 -9.85
N LEU A 209 53.78 -37.76 -9.31
CA LEU A 209 54.78 -36.70 -9.34
C LEU A 209 55.88 -36.89 -8.28
N ASN A 210 55.63 -37.67 -7.23
CA ASN A 210 56.55 -37.96 -6.12
C ASN A 210 57.16 -39.36 -6.24
N SER A 211 56.92 -40.08 -7.33
CA SER A 211 57.52 -41.38 -7.65
C SER A 211 58.69 -41.23 -8.61
#